data_059b2e3e22ef173c706f94f1390bb3e1
#
_entry.id   059b2e3e22ef173c706f94f1390bb3e1
#
_cell.length_a   1.000
_cell.length_b   1.000
_cell.length_c   1.000
_cell.angle_alpha   90.00
_cell.angle_beta   90.00
_cell.angle_gamma   90.00
#
_symmetry.space_group_name_H-M   'P 1'
#
loop_
_entity.id
_entity.type
_entity.pdbx_description
1 polymer ?
#
loop_
_entity_poly.entity_id
_entity_poly.type
_entity_poly.pdbx_seq_one_letter_code
_entity_poly.pdbx_strand_id
1 'polypeptide(L)'
;MKVTMKISTALAAGWLALAGTAAVADEQSCATVKMADPGWSDIAATNALASVVLEGMGYRPKIDTLAVPIIYGGLKDGQVDVFLGNWMPAQQGFHDKFVATGDVVQYAKNLDGTEFTLAVPDYVYDAGVKDFADLDKHADKFGKKIYGIGSGAPANLSLAEIIKKDEFGLGDWKLVESSEQAMLTEVNRNVKKKSFVVFLGWTPHPMNVQIKLKYLTGGEKYFGSTGTVHTLTRKGYAESCPNTGKLFSNLVFTQEMENGIMADVANNKKTNAQAAQAWLKANPQQLEKWLDGVKTLDGKDALAAVKAKL
;
A
#
# COMPACT_ATOMS: atom_id res chain seq x y z
N MET A 1 21.61 19.97 86.29
CA MET A 1 21.44 18.54 86.05
C MET A 1 21.20 18.38 84.54
N LYS A 2 22.07 17.67 83.80
CA LYS A 2 22.17 17.60 82.34
C LYS A 2 21.08 16.70 81.79
N VAL A 3 20.38 17.15 80.78
CA VAL A 3 19.54 16.29 79.89
C VAL A 3 20.05 16.36 78.46
N THR A 4 20.53 15.24 77.98
CA THR A 4 21.11 15.02 76.64
C THR A 4 20.00 14.77 75.65
N MET A 5 20.01 15.52 74.59
CA MET A 5 19.14 15.37 73.40
C MET A 5 19.77 14.37 72.42
N LYS A 6 19.08 13.30 72.13
CA LYS A 6 19.47 12.38 71.05
C LYS A 6 18.68 12.74 69.79
N ILE A 7 19.38 13.14 68.74
CA ILE A 7 18.86 13.32 67.42
C ILE A 7 18.95 11.97 66.71
N SER A 8 17.81 11.45 66.28
CA SER A 8 17.73 10.27 65.41
C SER A 8 17.55 10.70 63.96
N THR A 9 18.56 10.42 63.15
CA THR A 9 18.54 10.49 61.68
C THR A 9 17.91 9.23 61.14
N ALA A 10 16.84 9.34 60.36
CA ALA A 10 16.35 8.26 59.51
C ALA A 10 15.52 8.78 58.35
N LEU A 11 15.74 8.16 57.19
CA LEU A 11 14.94 8.07 55.98
C LEU A 11 15.25 9.06 54.84
N ALA A 12 16.23 8.66 54.10
CA ALA A 12 16.29 8.95 52.67
C ALA A 12 16.53 7.61 51.92
N ALA A 13 15.47 6.92 51.57
CA ALA A 13 15.52 5.80 50.64
C ALA A 13 14.12 5.56 50.07
N GLY A 14 13.92 5.77 48.78
CA GLY A 14 12.72 5.28 48.13
C GLY A 14 12.07 6.16 47.05
N TRP A 15 12.83 6.58 46.05
CA TRP A 15 12.23 7.10 44.83
C TRP A 15 13.10 6.75 43.60
N LEU A 16 13.12 5.47 43.22
CA LEU A 16 13.80 5.01 41.99
C LEU A 16 13.19 3.69 41.49
N ALA A 17 11.88 3.65 41.21
CA ALA A 17 11.29 2.45 40.59
C ALA A 17 9.97 2.70 39.83
N LEU A 18 9.78 3.83 39.17
CA LEU A 18 8.53 4.06 38.38
C LEU A 18 8.73 4.47 36.95
N ALA A 19 9.95 4.55 36.45
CA ALA A 19 10.19 4.96 35.05
C ALA A 19 10.20 3.80 34.01
N GLY A 20 10.17 2.54 34.49
CA GLY A 20 10.32 1.37 33.57
C GLY A 20 9.02 0.72 33.11
N THR A 21 7.88 1.03 33.70
CA THR A 21 6.62 0.31 33.45
C THR A 21 5.78 0.96 32.33
N ALA A 22 5.90 2.25 32.07
CA ALA A 22 5.14 2.94 31.04
C ALA A 22 5.55 2.50 29.62
N ALA A 23 6.85 2.40 29.35
CA ALA A 23 7.36 1.99 28.02
C ALA A 23 6.96 0.55 27.64
N VAL A 24 6.89 -0.36 28.61
CA VAL A 24 6.48 -1.76 28.38
C VAL A 24 4.97 -1.86 28.11
N ALA A 25 4.15 -1.02 28.75
CA ALA A 25 2.70 -1.00 28.54
C ALA A 25 2.33 -0.46 27.15
N ASP A 26 3.05 0.54 26.66
CA ASP A 26 2.79 1.12 25.32
C ASP A 26 3.14 0.13 24.21
N GLU A 27 4.27 -0.59 24.30
CA GLU A 27 4.65 -1.61 23.31
C GLU A 27 3.68 -2.81 23.29
N GLN A 28 3.11 -3.22 24.40
CA GLN A 28 2.08 -4.26 24.44
C GLN A 28 0.76 -3.80 23.78
N SER A 29 0.39 -2.54 23.90
CA SER A 29 -0.78 -1.97 23.21
C SER A 29 -0.61 -1.97 21.69
N CYS A 30 0.63 -1.90 21.21
CA CYS A 30 1.02 -1.94 19.79
C CYS A 30 1.26 -3.37 19.24
N ALA A 31 1.09 -4.41 20.06
CA ALA A 31 1.37 -5.79 19.67
C ALA A 31 0.54 -6.28 18.46
N THR A 32 -0.64 -5.70 18.23
CA THR A 32 -1.45 -5.95 17.04
C THR A 32 -1.39 -4.71 16.15
N VAL A 33 -1.00 -4.90 14.89
CA VAL A 33 -0.92 -3.86 13.86
C VAL A 33 -2.05 -4.06 12.87
N LYS A 34 -3.01 -3.15 12.84
CA LYS A 34 -4.16 -3.20 11.93
C LYS A 34 -3.78 -2.54 10.61
N MET A 35 -3.72 -3.34 9.56
CA MET A 35 -3.35 -2.93 8.21
C MET A 35 -4.54 -3.10 7.26
N ALA A 36 -4.51 -2.42 6.13
CA ALA A 36 -5.56 -2.50 5.14
C ALA A 36 -5.03 -2.91 3.77
N ASP A 37 -5.89 -3.59 2.99
CA ASP A 37 -5.65 -4.01 1.62
C ASP A 37 -6.87 -3.66 0.76
N PRO A 38 -6.75 -2.85 -0.30
CA PRO A 38 -7.88 -2.57 -1.20
C PRO A 38 -8.20 -3.71 -2.18
N GLY A 39 -7.53 -4.86 -2.05
CA GLY A 39 -7.66 -6.02 -2.93
C GLY A 39 -6.79 -5.89 -4.18
N TRP A 40 -5.65 -5.20 -4.08
CA TRP A 40 -4.68 -5.03 -5.16
C TRP A 40 -3.45 -5.92 -4.95
N SER A 41 -2.96 -6.52 -6.05
CA SER A 41 -1.87 -7.49 -5.98
C SER A 41 -0.55 -6.89 -5.45
N ASP A 42 -0.25 -5.64 -5.78
CA ASP A 42 0.92 -4.90 -5.29
C ASP A 42 0.83 -4.65 -3.77
N ILE A 43 -0.34 -4.22 -3.28
CA ILE A 43 -0.55 -3.98 -1.85
C ILE A 43 -0.60 -5.29 -1.07
N ALA A 44 -1.14 -6.35 -1.64
CA ALA A 44 -1.06 -7.68 -1.04
C ALA A 44 0.41 -8.16 -0.91
N ALA A 45 1.26 -7.86 -1.88
CA ALA A 45 2.69 -8.19 -1.83
C ALA A 45 3.44 -7.38 -0.75
N THR A 46 3.24 -6.05 -0.69
CA THR A 46 3.89 -5.19 0.31
C THR A 46 3.38 -5.46 1.72
N ASN A 47 2.08 -5.71 1.88
CA ASN A 47 1.51 -6.16 3.15
C ASN A 47 2.07 -7.51 3.61
N ALA A 48 2.31 -8.45 2.70
CA ALA A 48 2.91 -9.73 3.04
C ALA A 48 4.37 -9.60 3.50
N LEU A 49 5.15 -8.75 2.84
CA LEU A 49 6.52 -8.44 3.28
C LEU A 49 6.54 -7.84 4.68
N ALA A 50 5.70 -6.81 4.91
CA ALA A 50 5.58 -6.18 6.22
C ALA A 50 5.11 -7.17 7.29
N SER A 51 4.17 -8.07 6.96
CA SER A 51 3.65 -9.08 7.88
C SER A 51 4.72 -10.09 8.30
N VAL A 52 5.51 -10.62 7.36
CA VAL A 52 6.60 -11.56 7.67
C VAL A 52 7.61 -10.91 8.63
N VAL A 53 7.94 -9.64 8.42
CA VAL A 53 8.85 -8.89 9.30
C VAL A 53 8.21 -8.67 10.67
N LEU A 54 6.97 -8.18 10.74
CA LEU A 54 6.25 -7.94 11.99
C LEU A 54 6.11 -9.23 12.81
N GLU A 55 5.71 -10.34 12.20
CA GLU A 55 5.62 -11.64 12.85
C GLU A 55 6.98 -12.12 13.35
N GLY A 56 8.04 -11.90 12.56
CA GLY A 56 9.43 -12.15 12.95
C GLY A 56 9.83 -11.40 14.20
N MET A 57 9.35 -10.18 14.34
CA MET A 57 9.57 -9.31 15.52
C MET A 57 8.66 -9.61 16.69
N GLY A 58 7.66 -10.50 16.57
CA GLY A 58 6.72 -10.87 17.61
C GLY A 58 5.42 -10.07 17.62
N TYR A 59 5.19 -9.19 16.66
CA TYR A 59 3.93 -8.48 16.45
C TYR A 59 2.90 -9.35 15.71
N ARG A 60 1.64 -8.95 15.76
CA ARG A 60 0.51 -9.62 15.09
C ARG A 60 -0.10 -8.68 14.03
N PRO A 61 0.31 -8.74 12.77
CA PRO A 61 -0.36 -8.01 11.70
C PRO A 61 -1.77 -8.56 11.50
N LYS A 62 -2.75 -7.66 11.37
CA LYS A 62 -4.13 -7.96 10.99
C LYS A 62 -4.46 -7.15 9.76
N ILE A 63 -4.69 -7.82 8.64
CA ILE A 63 -5.00 -7.17 7.36
C ILE A 63 -6.48 -7.36 7.06
N ASP A 64 -7.20 -6.25 6.92
CA ASP A 64 -8.60 -6.24 6.53
C ASP A 64 -8.70 -5.74 5.07
N THR A 65 -9.46 -6.46 4.22
CA THR A 65 -9.73 -6.01 2.85
C THR A 65 -10.84 -4.99 2.84
N LEU A 66 -10.54 -3.75 2.46
CA LEU A 66 -11.42 -2.60 2.57
C LEU A 66 -11.30 -1.70 1.34
N ALA A 67 -12.41 -1.14 0.84
CA ALA A 67 -12.37 -0.12 -0.21
C ALA A 67 -11.62 1.14 0.27
N VAL A 68 -10.94 1.84 -0.64
CA VAL A 68 -10.09 3.01 -0.31
C VAL A 68 -10.81 4.06 0.54
N PRO A 69 -12.08 4.46 0.28
CA PRO A 69 -12.79 5.42 1.15
C PRO A 69 -12.94 4.92 2.60
N ILE A 70 -13.13 3.61 2.77
CA ILE A 70 -13.26 2.98 4.11
C ILE A 70 -11.91 2.93 4.81
N ILE A 71 -10.81 2.70 4.06
CA ILE A 71 -9.45 2.73 4.61
C ILE A 71 -9.15 4.11 5.21
N TYR A 72 -9.40 5.19 4.46
CA TYR A 72 -9.15 6.54 4.97
C TYR A 72 -10.03 6.90 6.18
N GLY A 73 -11.31 6.49 6.15
CA GLY A 73 -12.19 6.62 7.32
C GLY A 73 -11.66 5.83 8.52
N GLY A 74 -11.25 4.59 8.30
CA GLY A 74 -10.69 3.72 9.33
C GLY A 74 -9.38 4.23 9.94
N LEU A 75 -8.50 4.86 9.13
CA LEU A 75 -7.31 5.55 9.63
C LEU A 75 -7.68 6.74 10.52
N LYS A 76 -8.62 7.58 10.07
CA LYS A 76 -9.12 8.72 10.85
C LYS A 76 -9.71 8.28 12.19
N ASP A 77 -10.52 7.21 12.18
CA ASP A 77 -11.24 6.72 13.36
C ASP A 77 -10.42 5.72 14.22
N GLY A 78 -9.14 5.46 13.86
CA GLY A 78 -8.26 4.54 14.59
C GLY A 78 -8.63 3.06 14.46
N GLN A 79 -9.43 2.71 13.46
CA GLN A 79 -9.80 1.32 13.14
C GLN A 79 -8.76 0.63 12.27
N VAL A 80 -7.99 1.40 11.51
CA VAL A 80 -6.80 1.02 10.75
C VAL A 80 -5.62 1.78 11.33
N ASP A 81 -4.49 1.13 11.52
CA ASP A 81 -3.27 1.76 12.00
C ASP A 81 -2.39 2.23 10.85
N VAL A 82 -2.25 1.39 9.80
CA VAL A 82 -1.32 1.61 8.68
C VAL A 82 -1.94 1.17 7.36
N PHE A 83 -1.69 1.96 6.31
CA PHE A 83 -2.02 1.64 4.92
C PHE A 83 -0.79 1.89 4.03
N LEU A 84 -0.34 0.87 3.31
CA LEU A 84 0.87 0.94 2.48
C LEU A 84 0.60 1.37 1.03
N GLY A 85 -0.67 1.64 0.69
CA GLY A 85 -1.13 1.80 -0.69
C GLY A 85 -1.65 3.19 -1.06
N ASN A 86 -1.08 4.26 -0.49
CA ASN A 86 -1.45 5.62 -0.92
C ASN A 86 -0.77 5.99 -2.24
N TRP A 87 -1.37 5.59 -3.34
CA TRP A 87 -0.93 5.89 -4.69
C TRP A 87 -1.18 7.37 -5.06
N MET A 88 -0.10 8.11 -5.30
CA MET A 88 -0.17 9.53 -5.68
C MET A 88 0.32 9.72 -7.11
N PRO A 89 -0.32 10.59 -7.90
CA PRO A 89 -1.41 11.52 -7.51
C PRO A 89 -2.84 10.95 -7.56
N ALA A 90 -3.04 9.68 -7.91
CA ALA A 90 -4.38 9.10 -8.09
C ALA A 90 -5.30 9.30 -6.85
N GLN A 91 -4.74 9.29 -5.64
CA GLN A 91 -5.49 9.48 -4.39
C GLN A 91 -5.52 10.94 -3.91
N GLN A 92 -5.20 11.93 -4.76
CA GLN A 92 -5.12 13.35 -4.37
C GLN A 92 -6.39 13.85 -3.66
N GLY A 93 -7.58 13.47 -4.15
CA GLY A 93 -8.84 13.88 -3.52
C GLY A 93 -9.03 13.36 -2.09
N PHE A 94 -8.52 12.16 -1.78
CA PHE A 94 -8.51 11.63 -0.41
C PHE A 94 -7.41 12.29 0.42
N HIS A 95 -6.23 12.54 -0.18
CA HIS A 95 -5.15 13.27 0.47
C HIS A 95 -5.64 14.65 0.95
N ASP A 96 -6.29 15.42 0.08
CA ASP A 96 -6.80 16.75 0.42
C ASP A 96 -7.86 16.70 1.54
N LYS A 97 -8.69 15.67 1.53
CA LYS A 97 -9.76 15.50 2.52
C LYS A 97 -9.28 15.05 3.90
N PHE A 98 -8.27 14.20 3.98
CA PHE A 98 -7.88 13.52 5.21
C PHE A 98 -6.46 13.84 5.67
N VAL A 99 -5.50 13.97 4.75
CA VAL A 99 -4.10 14.23 5.09
C VAL A 99 -3.86 15.71 5.26
N ALA A 100 -4.31 16.54 4.33
CA ALA A 100 -4.16 17.99 4.43
C ALA A 100 -4.88 18.59 5.65
N THR A 101 -5.94 17.92 6.14
CA THR A 101 -6.65 18.31 7.37
C THR A 101 -6.00 17.79 8.65
N GLY A 102 -4.99 16.91 8.54
CA GLY A 102 -4.30 16.31 9.67
C GLY A 102 -5.07 15.20 10.39
N ASP A 103 -6.12 14.66 9.77
CA ASP A 103 -6.87 13.51 10.29
C ASP A 103 -6.10 12.18 10.08
N VAL A 104 -5.34 12.11 8.97
CA VAL A 104 -4.47 10.98 8.60
C VAL A 104 -3.07 11.52 8.33
N VAL A 105 -2.04 10.75 8.59
CA VAL A 105 -0.64 11.15 8.40
C VAL A 105 -0.07 10.45 7.17
N GLN A 106 0.43 11.20 6.19
CA GLN A 106 1.31 10.68 5.15
C GLN A 106 2.70 10.53 5.76
N TYR A 107 3.06 9.29 6.12
CA TYR A 107 4.16 9.03 7.03
C TYR A 107 5.51 8.86 6.31
N ALA A 108 5.55 8.08 5.23
CA ALA A 108 6.76 7.84 4.45
C ALA A 108 6.43 7.56 2.99
N LYS A 109 7.33 7.90 2.07
CA LYS A 109 7.28 7.39 0.69
C LYS A 109 7.87 5.98 0.68
N ASN A 110 7.11 4.99 0.22
CA ASN A 110 7.52 3.60 0.23
C ASN A 110 7.80 3.00 -1.15
N LEU A 111 7.33 3.64 -2.24
CA LEU A 111 7.65 3.25 -3.62
C LEU A 111 7.74 4.49 -4.52
N ASP A 112 8.61 4.45 -5.52
CA ASP A 112 8.83 5.54 -6.49
C ASP A 112 8.73 5.05 -7.93
N GLY A 113 8.47 5.99 -8.86
CA GLY A 113 8.52 5.75 -10.29
C GLY A 113 7.38 4.88 -10.82
N THR A 114 6.22 4.87 -10.14
CA THR A 114 5.03 4.14 -10.58
C THR A 114 4.39 4.83 -11.79
N GLU A 115 3.67 4.06 -12.59
CA GLU A 115 2.83 4.56 -13.68
C GLU A 115 1.42 4.00 -13.51
N PHE A 116 0.41 4.82 -13.79
CA PHE A 116 -0.98 4.44 -13.64
C PHE A 116 -1.84 5.26 -14.59
N THR A 117 -2.48 4.60 -15.57
CA THR A 117 -3.36 5.25 -16.55
C THR A 117 -4.18 4.19 -17.29
N LEU A 118 -4.87 4.58 -18.38
CA LEU A 118 -5.49 3.61 -19.28
C LEU A 118 -4.44 2.90 -20.14
N ALA A 119 -4.66 1.62 -20.35
CA ALA A 119 -3.83 0.76 -21.17
C ALA A 119 -4.67 0.02 -22.22
N VAL A 120 -4.03 -0.34 -23.31
CA VAL A 120 -4.59 -1.16 -24.39
C VAL A 120 -3.58 -2.25 -24.77
N PRO A 121 -4.01 -3.41 -25.32
CA PRO A 121 -3.09 -4.38 -25.91
C PRO A 121 -2.30 -3.77 -27.08
N ASP A 122 -1.09 -4.28 -27.35
CA ASP A 122 -0.19 -3.79 -28.38
C ASP A 122 -0.87 -3.71 -29.76
N TYR A 123 -1.65 -4.71 -30.16
CA TYR A 123 -2.35 -4.72 -31.44
C TYR A 123 -3.44 -3.63 -31.55
N VAL A 124 -3.99 -3.15 -30.42
CA VAL A 124 -4.93 -2.02 -30.40
C VAL A 124 -4.17 -0.71 -30.54
N TYR A 125 -3.02 -0.61 -29.86
CA TYR A 125 -2.13 0.54 -29.96
C TYR A 125 -1.60 0.71 -31.41
N ASP A 126 -1.19 -0.40 -32.05
CA ASP A 126 -0.70 -0.42 -33.43
C ASP A 126 -1.82 -0.12 -34.45
N ALA A 127 -3.08 -0.38 -34.07
CA ALA A 127 -4.26 0.00 -34.87
C ALA A 127 -4.62 1.51 -34.76
N GLY A 128 -3.81 2.30 -34.04
CA GLY A 128 -3.93 3.76 -33.97
C GLY A 128 -4.53 4.32 -32.68
N VAL A 129 -4.74 3.49 -31.64
CA VAL A 129 -5.22 3.97 -30.33
C VAL A 129 -4.01 4.21 -29.42
N LYS A 130 -3.50 5.44 -29.40
CA LYS A 130 -2.29 5.82 -28.66
C LYS A 130 -2.54 6.83 -27.55
N ASP A 131 -3.63 7.55 -27.67
CA ASP A 131 -4.01 8.65 -26.79
C ASP A 131 -5.48 8.50 -26.35
N PHE A 132 -5.85 9.10 -25.22
CA PHE A 132 -7.24 9.12 -24.78
C PHE A 132 -8.18 9.67 -25.86
N ALA A 133 -7.75 10.68 -26.62
CA ALA A 133 -8.52 11.28 -27.73
C ALA A 133 -8.70 10.33 -28.94
N ASP A 134 -8.01 9.20 -28.96
CA ASP A 134 -8.21 8.19 -30.02
C ASP A 134 -9.31 7.19 -29.69
N LEU A 135 -9.70 7.08 -28.41
CA LEU A 135 -10.67 6.07 -27.95
C LEU A 135 -12.01 6.20 -28.68
N ASP A 136 -12.57 7.41 -28.73
CA ASP A 136 -13.89 7.63 -29.34
C ASP A 136 -13.90 7.42 -30.86
N LYS A 137 -12.75 7.61 -31.54
CA LYS A 137 -12.60 7.29 -33.00
C LYS A 137 -12.81 5.80 -33.28
N HIS A 138 -12.72 4.96 -32.24
CA HIS A 138 -12.86 3.49 -32.31
C HIS A 138 -13.97 2.97 -31.39
N ALA A 139 -14.92 3.83 -30.99
CA ALA A 139 -15.95 3.55 -29.98
C ALA A 139 -16.70 2.24 -30.20
N ASP A 140 -17.11 1.95 -31.45
CA ASP A 140 -17.83 0.73 -31.81
C ASP A 140 -17.01 -0.54 -31.51
N LYS A 141 -15.68 -0.49 -31.75
CA LYS A 141 -14.79 -1.64 -31.51
C LYS A 141 -14.60 -1.94 -30.04
N PHE A 142 -14.65 -0.91 -29.18
CA PHE A 142 -14.59 -1.03 -27.72
C PHE A 142 -15.97 -1.34 -27.10
N GLY A 143 -17.04 -1.17 -27.86
CA GLY A 143 -18.41 -1.21 -27.34
C GLY A 143 -18.67 -0.14 -26.30
N LYS A 144 -17.95 0.99 -26.38
CA LYS A 144 -18.01 2.13 -25.47
C LYS A 144 -17.83 1.71 -23.99
N LYS A 145 -16.84 0.86 -23.70
CA LYS A 145 -16.55 0.35 -22.37
C LYS A 145 -15.11 0.58 -21.99
N ILE A 146 -14.91 1.09 -20.77
CA ILE A 146 -13.62 1.17 -20.08
C ILE A 146 -13.67 0.22 -18.90
N TYR A 147 -12.71 -0.68 -18.76
CA TYR A 147 -12.66 -1.62 -17.65
C TYR A 147 -11.83 -1.05 -16.51
N GLY A 148 -12.50 -0.79 -15.40
CA GLY A 148 -11.92 -0.27 -14.17
C GLY A 148 -11.75 -1.35 -13.12
N ILE A 149 -11.30 -0.91 -11.94
CA ILE A 149 -11.08 -1.76 -10.76
C ILE A 149 -12.22 -1.62 -9.73
N GLY A 150 -11.98 -2.00 -8.47
CA GLY A 150 -13.01 -2.01 -7.44
C GLY A 150 -13.72 -0.66 -7.27
N SER A 151 -15.02 -0.73 -6.99
CA SER A 151 -15.84 0.48 -6.80
C SER A 151 -15.28 1.38 -5.70
N GLY A 152 -15.31 2.69 -5.94
CA GLY A 152 -14.70 3.68 -5.06
C GLY A 152 -13.18 3.80 -5.17
N ALA A 153 -12.53 3.04 -6.06
CA ALA A 153 -11.12 3.24 -6.36
C ALA A 153 -10.89 4.64 -6.97
N PRO A 154 -9.83 5.34 -6.55
CA PRO A 154 -9.57 6.71 -6.99
C PRO A 154 -9.53 6.88 -8.52
N ALA A 155 -8.94 5.90 -9.22
CA ALA A 155 -8.89 5.91 -10.68
C ALA A 155 -10.26 5.79 -11.33
N ASN A 156 -11.15 4.99 -10.78
CA ASN A 156 -12.53 4.92 -11.24
C ASN A 156 -13.23 6.27 -11.08
N LEU A 157 -12.95 6.99 -9.99
CA LEU A 157 -13.50 8.34 -9.77
C LEU A 157 -12.99 9.32 -10.84
N SER A 158 -11.71 9.26 -11.19
CA SER A 158 -11.13 10.06 -12.29
C SER A 158 -11.77 9.72 -13.64
N LEU A 159 -11.97 8.43 -13.95
CA LEU A 159 -12.65 8.01 -15.16
C LEU A 159 -14.13 8.45 -15.20
N ALA A 160 -14.82 8.33 -14.07
CA ALA A 160 -16.20 8.81 -13.95
C ALA A 160 -16.32 10.34 -14.17
N GLU A 161 -15.31 11.09 -13.73
CA GLU A 161 -15.24 12.54 -13.98
C GLU A 161 -15.01 12.85 -15.44
N ILE A 162 -14.08 12.14 -16.11
CA ILE A 162 -13.81 12.24 -17.56
C ILE A 162 -15.09 11.98 -18.35
N ILE A 163 -15.79 10.89 -18.05
CA ILE A 163 -17.05 10.51 -18.71
C ILE A 163 -18.13 11.59 -18.47
N LYS A 164 -18.31 12.02 -17.20
CA LYS A 164 -19.30 13.04 -16.85
C LYS A 164 -19.08 14.38 -17.58
N LYS A 165 -17.83 14.74 -17.81
CA LYS A 165 -17.46 15.99 -18.48
C LYS A 165 -17.39 15.86 -20.00
N ASP A 166 -17.64 14.68 -20.53
CA ASP A 166 -17.47 14.36 -21.97
C ASP A 166 -16.06 14.71 -22.48
N GLU A 167 -15.04 14.61 -21.62
CA GLU A 167 -13.66 14.80 -22.06
C GLU A 167 -13.27 13.67 -23.02
N PHE A 168 -12.52 13.99 -24.06
CA PHE A 168 -12.09 13.07 -25.11
C PHE A 168 -13.25 12.42 -25.92
N GLY A 169 -14.49 12.95 -25.83
CA GLY A 169 -15.67 12.36 -26.47
C GLY A 169 -16.21 11.11 -25.76
N LEU A 170 -15.87 10.92 -24.47
CA LEU A 170 -16.21 9.71 -23.71
C LEU A 170 -17.53 9.80 -22.96
N GLY A 171 -18.36 10.83 -23.17
CA GLY A 171 -19.58 11.10 -22.40
C GLY A 171 -20.65 10.00 -22.43
N ASP A 172 -20.69 9.19 -23.48
CA ASP A 172 -21.60 8.06 -23.61
C ASP A 172 -20.92 6.68 -23.37
N TRP A 173 -19.67 6.69 -22.91
CA TRP A 173 -18.96 5.48 -22.54
C TRP A 173 -19.37 5.01 -21.14
N LYS A 174 -19.16 3.71 -20.87
CA LYS A 174 -19.47 3.08 -19.59
C LYS A 174 -18.20 2.60 -18.90
N LEU A 175 -18.00 3.05 -17.69
CA LEU A 175 -17.02 2.46 -16.79
C LEU A 175 -17.58 1.14 -16.23
N VAL A 176 -16.85 0.04 -16.46
CA VAL A 176 -17.17 -1.30 -15.93
C VAL A 176 -16.31 -1.53 -14.70
N GLU A 177 -16.88 -1.28 -13.54
CA GLU A 177 -16.19 -1.49 -12.26
C GLU A 177 -16.24 -2.96 -11.86
N SER A 178 -15.10 -3.52 -11.45
CA SER A 178 -14.99 -4.90 -10.95
C SER A 178 -13.73 -5.05 -10.10
N SER A 179 -13.49 -6.22 -9.48
CA SER A 179 -12.19 -6.47 -8.85
C SER A 179 -11.07 -6.48 -9.91
N GLU A 180 -9.82 -6.24 -9.49
CA GLU A 180 -8.62 -6.35 -10.34
C GLU A 180 -8.62 -7.68 -11.11
N GLN A 181 -8.87 -8.79 -10.43
CA GLN A 181 -8.87 -10.13 -11.03
C GLN A 181 -9.99 -10.32 -12.06
N ALA A 182 -11.17 -9.75 -11.81
CA ALA A 182 -12.28 -9.81 -12.75
C ALA A 182 -12.01 -8.94 -13.98
N MET A 183 -11.46 -7.75 -13.81
CA MET A 183 -11.00 -6.88 -14.90
C MET A 183 -9.97 -7.61 -15.76
N LEU A 184 -8.92 -8.17 -15.17
CA LEU A 184 -7.87 -8.89 -15.92
C LEU A 184 -8.39 -10.14 -16.61
N THR A 185 -9.38 -10.84 -16.03
CA THR A 185 -10.05 -11.97 -16.67
C THR A 185 -10.75 -11.53 -17.96
N GLU A 186 -11.47 -10.41 -17.92
CA GLU A 186 -12.15 -9.86 -19.08
C GLU A 186 -11.15 -9.33 -20.13
N VAL A 187 -10.10 -8.65 -19.71
CA VAL A 187 -9.02 -8.19 -20.59
C VAL A 187 -8.38 -9.39 -21.31
N ASN A 188 -8.00 -10.44 -20.58
CA ASN A 188 -7.40 -11.64 -21.16
C ASN A 188 -8.34 -12.34 -22.14
N ARG A 189 -9.66 -12.35 -21.88
CA ARG A 189 -10.66 -12.87 -22.81
C ARG A 189 -10.67 -12.11 -24.14
N ASN A 190 -10.62 -10.78 -24.07
CA ASN A 190 -10.57 -9.92 -25.23
C ASN A 190 -9.24 -10.06 -26.00
N VAL A 191 -8.12 -10.12 -25.30
CA VAL A 191 -6.78 -10.34 -25.89
C VAL A 191 -6.74 -11.66 -26.68
N LYS A 192 -7.26 -12.75 -26.13
CA LYS A 192 -7.33 -14.04 -26.82
C LYS A 192 -8.14 -13.99 -28.12
N LYS A 193 -9.19 -13.16 -28.17
CA LYS A 193 -10.05 -12.95 -29.34
C LYS A 193 -9.53 -11.86 -30.29
N LYS A 194 -8.44 -11.17 -29.95
CA LYS A 194 -7.98 -9.97 -30.64
C LYS A 194 -9.04 -8.87 -30.75
N SER A 195 -9.98 -8.82 -29.78
CA SER A 195 -11.00 -7.77 -29.67
C SER A 195 -10.40 -6.53 -29.00
N PHE A 196 -10.90 -5.34 -29.36
CA PHE A 196 -10.47 -4.10 -28.73
C PHE A 196 -10.93 -4.08 -27.28
N VAL A 197 -10.00 -3.69 -26.38
CA VAL A 197 -10.26 -3.52 -24.96
C VAL A 197 -9.37 -2.40 -24.41
N VAL A 198 -9.93 -1.53 -23.59
CA VAL A 198 -9.24 -0.49 -22.83
C VAL A 198 -9.52 -0.69 -21.36
N PHE A 199 -8.50 -0.59 -20.54
CA PHE A 199 -8.59 -0.91 -19.11
C PHE A 199 -7.59 -0.11 -18.30
N LEU A 200 -7.79 -0.02 -16.97
CA LEU A 200 -6.80 0.54 -16.08
C LEU A 200 -5.56 -0.36 -16.01
N GLY A 201 -4.41 0.24 -16.28
CA GLY A 201 -3.11 -0.41 -16.14
C GLY A 201 -2.19 0.36 -15.21
N TRP A 202 -1.27 -0.35 -14.55
CA TRP A 202 -0.26 0.27 -13.69
C TRP A 202 1.01 -0.56 -13.60
N THR A 203 2.08 0.09 -13.14
CA THR A 203 3.35 -0.56 -12.84
C THR A 203 3.81 -0.16 -11.43
N PRO A 204 4.29 -1.12 -10.59
CA PRO A 204 4.53 -2.54 -10.90
C PRO A 204 3.25 -3.38 -10.94
N HIS A 205 3.14 -4.28 -11.91
CA HIS A 205 2.10 -5.31 -11.96
C HIS A 205 2.44 -6.41 -12.98
N PRO A 206 2.15 -7.70 -12.72
CA PRO A 206 2.43 -8.82 -13.64
C PRO A 206 1.75 -8.68 -15.00
N MET A 207 0.63 -7.95 -15.12
CA MET A 207 -0.04 -7.71 -16.40
C MET A 207 0.90 -7.14 -17.45
N ASN A 208 1.90 -6.34 -17.05
CA ASN A 208 2.87 -5.72 -17.96
C ASN A 208 3.76 -6.74 -18.69
N VAL A 209 3.93 -7.93 -18.11
CA VAL A 209 4.68 -9.04 -18.70
C VAL A 209 3.74 -10.06 -19.36
N GLN A 210 2.59 -10.30 -18.76
CA GLN A 210 1.62 -11.31 -19.23
C GLN A 210 0.81 -10.84 -20.42
N ILE A 211 0.55 -9.54 -20.52
CA ILE A 211 -0.16 -8.89 -21.61
C ILE A 211 0.82 -7.95 -22.32
N LYS A 212 0.98 -8.10 -23.62
CA LYS A 212 1.71 -7.10 -24.41
C LYS A 212 0.84 -5.85 -24.48
N LEU A 213 0.95 -4.98 -23.51
CA LEU A 213 0.15 -3.76 -23.40
C LEU A 213 0.98 -2.50 -23.66
N LYS A 214 0.28 -1.41 -23.92
CA LYS A 214 0.79 -0.05 -24.03
C LYS A 214 -0.10 0.89 -23.23
N TYR A 215 0.51 1.81 -22.52
CA TYR A 215 -0.18 2.89 -21.84
C TYR A 215 -0.56 4.00 -22.81
N LEU A 216 -1.71 4.61 -22.60
CA LEU A 216 -2.21 5.72 -23.40
C LEU A 216 -1.72 7.05 -22.84
N THR A 217 -1.37 7.99 -23.72
CA THR A 217 -1.09 9.39 -23.39
C THR A 217 -2.37 10.24 -23.33
N GLY A 218 -2.26 11.52 -22.93
CA GLY A 218 -3.37 12.48 -22.89
C GLY A 218 -4.18 12.46 -21.61
N GLY A 219 -3.98 11.44 -20.74
CA GLY A 219 -4.67 11.33 -19.44
C GLY A 219 -3.94 11.97 -18.25
N GLU A 220 -2.82 12.65 -18.47
CA GLU A 220 -1.89 13.09 -17.40
C GLU A 220 -2.52 14.06 -16.42
N LYS A 221 -3.51 14.85 -16.86
CA LYS A 221 -4.31 15.74 -15.99
C LYS A 221 -4.99 14.99 -14.85
N TYR A 222 -5.38 13.73 -15.07
CA TYR A 222 -6.14 12.90 -14.13
C TYR A 222 -5.29 11.85 -13.43
N PHE A 223 -4.26 11.37 -14.10
CA PHE A 223 -3.44 10.23 -13.63
C PHE A 223 -2.00 10.60 -13.29
N GLY A 224 -1.54 11.80 -13.70
CA GLY A 224 -0.14 12.17 -13.64
C GLY A 224 0.69 11.48 -14.74
N SER A 225 1.96 11.84 -14.85
CA SER A 225 2.93 11.22 -15.78
C SER A 225 3.81 10.17 -15.09
N THR A 226 4.07 10.35 -13.81
CA THR A 226 4.73 9.39 -12.91
C THR A 226 4.09 9.49 -11.54
N GLY A 227 4.19 8.43 -10.77
CA GLY A 227 3.59 8.38 -9.45
C GLY A 227 4.52 7.84 -8.37
N THR A 228 4.05 7.96 -7.15
CA THR A 228 4.69 7.44 -5.94
C THR A 228 3.65 6.73 -5.09
N VAL A 229 4.10 5.79 -4.24
CA VAL A 229 3.23 5.22 -3.21
C VAL A 229 3.76 5.62 -1.84
N HIS A 230 2.84 5.93 -0.93
CA HIS A 230 3.18 6.35 0.42
C HIS A 230 2.51 5.46 1.47
N THR A 231 3.19 5.32 2.58
CA THR A 231 2.65 4.77 3.81
C THR A 231 1.79 5.84 4.49
N LEU A 232 0.53 5.52 4.75
CA LEU A 232 -0.33 6.33 5.63
C LEU A 232 -0.42 5.67 7.00
N THR A 233 -0.52 6.49 8.04
CA THR A 233 -0.84 6.03 9.38
C THR A 233 -2.00 6.81 9.97
N ARG A 234 -2.69 6.23 10.95
CA ARG A 234 -3.57 7.02 11.79
C ARG A 234 -2.78 8.09 12.54
N LYS A 235 -3.45 9.17 12.89
CA LYS A 235 -2.84 10.23 13.70
C LYS A 235 -2.31 9.68 15.02
N GLY A 236 -1.11 10.08 15.40
CA GLY A 236 -0.47 9.69 16.66
C GLY A 236 0.02 8.23 16.70
N TYR A 237 0.03 7.51 15.55
CA TYR A 237 0.50 6.11 15.53
C TYR A 237 1.97 5.99 15.88
N ALA A 238 2.84 6.78 15.24
CA ALA A 238 4.28 6.71 15.45
C ALA A 238 4.69 7.16 16.86
N GLU A 239 3.92 8.07 17.46
CA GLU A 239 4.14 8.52 18.84
C GLU A 239 3.70 7.45 19.85
N SER A 240 2.60 6.76 19.59
CA SER A 240 2.08 5.71 20.49
C SER A 240 2.78 4.37 20.29
N CYS A 241 3.27 4.08 19.09
CA CYS A 241 3.93 2.84 18.69
C CYS A 241 5.27 3.15 17.99
N PRO A 242 6.26 3.73 18.70
CA PRO A 242 7.47 4.27 18.07
C PRO A 242 8.32 3.21 17.39
N ASN A 243 8.33 1.99 17.86
CA ASN A 243 9.13 0.90 17.29
C ASN A 243 8.55 0.41 15.95
N THR A 244 7.26 0.13 15.88
CA THR A 244 6.60 -0.20 14.61
C THR A 244 6.51 1.02 13.69
N GLY A 245 6.35 2.23 14.22
CA GLY A 245 6.49 3.49 13.47
C GLY A 245 7.85 3.57 12.78
N LYS A 246 8.95 3.28 13.50
CA LYS A 246 10.30 3.25 12.93
C LYS A 246 10.41 2.21 11.80
N LEU A 247 9.87 1.00 11.99
CA LEU A 247 9.80 0.00 10.93
C LEU A 247 9.10 0.56 9.68
N PHE A 248 7.89 1.11 9.82
CA PHE A 248 7.12 1.64 8.68
C PHE A 248 7.78 2.84 7.99
N SER A 249 8.60 3.63 8.70
CA SER A 249 9.41 4.68 8.08
C SER A 249 10.58 4.12 7.25
N ASN A 250 11.07 2.95 7.61
CA ASN A 250 12.19 2.28 6.93
C ASN A 250 11.73 1.41 5.74
N LEU A 251 10.44 1.02 5.69
CA LEU A 251 9.92 0.17 4.62
C LEU A 251 9.91 0.95 3.30
N VAL A 252 10.88 0.64 2.46
CA VAL A 252 10.96 1.10 1.08
C VAL A 252 11.00 -0.12 0.18
N PHE A 253 10.06 -0.15 -0.76
CA PHE A 253 9.91 -1.22 -1.75
C PHE A 253 10.52 -0.79 -3.09
N THR A 254 10.68 -1.73 -4.00
CA THR A 254 11.08 -1.46 -5.39
C THR A 254 10.13 -2.18 -6.33
N GLN A 255 9.99 -1.65 -7.53
CA GLN A 255 9.18 -2.31 -8.56
C GLN A 255 9.65 -3.75 -8.85
N GLU A 256 10.96 -3.99 -8.82
CA GLU A 256 11.54 -5.33 -9.00
C GLU A 256 11.10 -6.29 -7.88
N MET A 257 11.14 -5.82 -6.63
CA MET A 257 10.70 -6.57 -5.46
C MET A 257 9.22 -6.97 -5.57
N GLU A 258 8.35 -6.00 -5.82
CA GLU A 258 6.92 -6.24 -5.94
C GLU A 258 6.58 -7.14 -7.12
N ASN A 259 7.15 -6.87 -8.30
CA ASN A 259 6.99 -7.71 -9.48
C ASN A 259 7.46 -9.14 -9.24
N GLY A 260 8.58 -9.34 -8.55
CA GLY A 260 9.10 -10.67 -8.21
C GLY A 260 8.15 -11.47 -7.33
N ILE A 261 7.59 -10.84 -6.29
CA ILE A 261 6.62 -11.48 -5.37
C ILE A 261 5.32 -11.79 -6.10
N MET A 262 4.76 -10.82 -6.82
CA MET A 262 3.52 -11.03 -7.57
C MET A 262 3.68 -12.11 -8.65
N ALA A 263 4.84 -12.18 -9.33
CA ALA A 263 5.14 -13.23 -10.29
C ALA A 263 5.21 -14.61 -9.64
N ASP A 264 5.79 -14.71 -8.45
CA ASP A 264 5.87 -15.97 -7.68
C ASP A 264 4.47 -16.46 -7.27
N VAL A 265 3.59 -15.56 -6.86
CA VAL A 265 2.18 -15.86 -6.58
C VAL A 265 1.46 -16.35 -7.83
N ALA A 266 1.57 -15.61 -8.93
CA ALA A 266 0.84 -15.90 -10.17
C ALA A 266 1.30 -17.19 -10.85
N ASN A 267 2.62 -17.41 -10.94
CA ASN A 267 3.22 -18.48 -11.73
C ASN A 267 3.44 -19.76 -10.91
N ASN A 268 3.81 -19.62 -9.62
CA ASN A 268 4.20 -20.75 -8.77
C ASN A 268 3.12 -21.14 -7.75
N LYS A 269 1.93 -20.53 -7.84
CA LYS A 269 0.77 -20.77 -6.97
C LYS A 269 1.09 -20.64 -5.47
N LYS A 270 2.05 -19.80 -5.11
CA LYS A 270 2.36 -19.47 -3.73
C LYS A 270 1.32 -18.52 -3.15
N THR A 271 1.16 -18.57 -1.85
CA THR A 271 0.49 -17.46 -1.14
C THR A 271 1.41 -16.23 -1.11
N ASN A 272 0.84 -15.04 -0.93
CA ASN A 272 1.65 -13.81 -0.76
C ASN A 272 2.68 -13.96 0.38
N ALA A 273 2.28 -14.56 1.50
CA ALA A 273 3.19 -14.83 2.62
C ALA A 273 4.35 -15.76 2.25
N GLN A 274 4.09 -16.84 1.50
CA GLN A 274 5.15 -17.75 1.03
C GLN A 274 6.10 -17.08 0.05
N ALA A 275 5.57 -16.25 -0.87
CA ALA A 275 6.38 -15.51 -1.83
C ALA A 275 7.25 -14.45 -1.13
N ALA A 276 6.66 -13.68 -0.20
CA ALA A 276 7.38 -12.69 0.61
C ALA A 276 8.49 -13.33 1.46
N GLN A 277 8.20 -14.45 2.14
CA GLN A 277 9.19 -15.18 2.92
C GLN A 277 10.35 -15.69 2.04
N ALA A 278 10.03 -16.27 0.88
CA ALA A 278 11.04 -16.75 -0.05
C ALA A 278 11.92 -15.61 -0.59
N TRP A 279 11.29 -14.46 -0.88
CA TRP A 279 12.01 -13.29 -1.35
C TRP A 279 12.96 -12.74 -0.27
N LEU A 280 12.50 -12.63 0.99
CA LEU A 280 13.33 -12.16 2.11
C LEU A 280 14.49 -13.10 2.41
N LYS A 281 14.29 -14.43 2.30
CA LYS A 281 15.37 -15.40 2.39
C LYS A 281 16.45 -15.20 1.33
N ALA A 282 16.06 -14.89 0.12
CA ALA A 282 16.97 -14.64 -1.00
C ALA A 282 17.64 -13.26 -0.93
N ASN A 283 17.06 -12.30 -0.20
CA ASN A 283 17.50 -10.91 -0.12
C ASN A 283 17.70 -10.43 1.33
N PRO A 284 18.53 -11.12 2.14
CA PRO A 284 18.65 -10.82 3.58
C PRO A 284 19.21 -9.42 3.87
N GLN A 285 19.92 -8.79 2.93
CA GLN A 285 20.43 -7.43 3.04
C GLN A 285 19.30 -6.37 3.11
N GLN A 286 18.10 -6.68 2.63
CA GLN A 286 16.96 -5.77 2.73
C GLN A 286 16.47 -5.64 4.17
N LEU A 287 16.54 -6.74 4.93
CA LEU A 287 16.19 -6.71 6.34
C LEU A 287 17.08 -5.78 7.16
N GLU A 288 18.37 -5.68 6.81
CA GLU A 288 19.32 -4.79 7.50
C GLU A 288 18.90 -3.33 7.36
N LYS A 289 18.38 -2.94 6.19
CA LYS A 289 17.87 -1.59 5.96
C LYS A 289 16.55 -1.34 6.69
N TRP A 290 15.61 -2.29 6.63
CA TRP A 290 14.29 -2.14 7.22
C TRP A 290 14.31 -2.19 8.74
N LEU A 291 15.23 -2.96 9.32
CA LEU A 291 15.32 -3.18 10.75
C LEU A 291 16.39 -2.32 11.45
N ASP A 292 16.95 -1.33 10.72
CA ASP A 292 17.87 -0.38 11.34
C ASP A 292 17.16 0.43 12.43
N GLY A 293 17.68 0.33 13.67
CA GLY A 293 17.11 0.98 14.86
C GLY A 293 15.79 0.39 15.35
N VAL A 294 15.38 -0.79 14.83
CA VAL A 294 14.13 -1.47 15.20
C VAL A 294 14.42 -2.63 16.16
N LYS A 295 13.49 -2.87 17.10
CA LYS A 295 13.55 -3.96 18.08
C LYS A 295 12.39 -4.93 17.91
N THR A 296 12.51 -6.14 18.48
CA THR A 296 11.36 -7.02 18.68
C THR A 296 10.38 -6.44 19.69
N LEU A 297 9.16 -6.97 19.76
CA LEU A 297 8.15 -6.58 20.74
C LEU A 297 8.65 -6.73 22.21
N ASP A 298 9.54 -7.68 22.46
CA ASP A 298 10.18 -7.91 23.76
C ASP A 298 11.55 -7.19 23.91
N GLY A 299 11.87 -6.25 23.02
CA GLY A 299 13.04 -5.38 23.10
C GLY A 299 14.37 -5.98 22.63
N LYS A 300 14.37 -7.18 22.03
CA LYS A 300 15.57 -7.86 21.53
C LYS A 300 15.99 -7.30 20.16
N ASP A 301 17.08 -7.84 19.61
CA ASP A 301 17.53 -7.54 18.24
C ASP A 301 16.54 -8.07 17.21
N ALA A 302 15.94 -7.15 16.43
CA ALA A 302 14.93 -7.51 15.45
C ALA A 302 15.52 -8.26 14.25
N LEU A 303 16.72 -7.88 13.80
CA LEU A 303 17.35 -8.51 12.62
C LEU A 303 17.63 -10.00 12.88
N ALA A 304 18.23 -10.30 14.04
CA ALA A 304 18.50 -11.69 14.44
C ALA A 304 17.21 -12.49 14.58
N ALA A 305 16.18 -11.90 15.21
CA ALA A 305 14.89 -12.56 15.44
C ALA A 305 14.15 -12.87 14.13
N VAL A 306 14.08 -11.90 13.19
CA VAL A 306 13.44 -12.09 11.89
C VAL A 306 14.21 -13.11 11.05
N LYS A 307 15.55 -13.00 10.95
CA LYS A 307 16.39 -13.98 10.22
C LYS A 307 16.21 -15.42 10.75
N ALA A 308 16.01 -15.60 12.05
CA ALA A 308 15.81 -16.92 12.65
C ALA A 308 14.44 -17.56 12.33
N LYS A 309 13.44 -16.75 11.92
CA LYS A 309 12.09 -17.22 11.58
C LYS A 309 11.84 -17.37 10.08
N LEU A 310 12.73 -16.86 9.23
CA LEU A 310 12.69 -17.08 7.79
C LEU A 310 13.16 -18.49 7.42
#